data_ffc380f01c58d237d1c64b472a613b1d
#
_entry.id   ffc380f01c58d237d1c64b472a613b1d
#
_cell.length_a   1.000
_cell.length_b   1.000
_cell.length_c   1.000
_cell.angle_alpha   90.00
_cell.angle_beta   90.00
_cell.angle_gamma   90.00
#
_symmetry.space_group_name_H-M   'P 1'
#
loop_
_entity.id
_entity.type
_entity.pdbx_description
1 polymer ?
#
loop_
_entity_poly.entity_id
_entity_poly.type
_entity_poly.pdbx_seq_one_letter_code
_entity_poly.pdbx_strand_id
1 'polypeptide(L)'
;YLKGGARLLLGPGWGGLLGVVQIFFAIVIGLYFWNLLRTQQGNKTAVDRESRKEIEKLRQLREISLTVPLSEKTRPSSFEEIVGQEEGLKALRAALCSPNPQHVIIYGSPGVGKTAAARLVLEEAKANPNSPFKETAKFVEVDATTARFDERGIADPLLGSVHDPIYQGAGPLGMAGIPQPKPGAVTKAHGGILFIDEIGELHPIQMNKLLKVLEDRKVFLESAYYNSED
;
A
#
# COMPACT_ATOMS: atom_id res chain seq x y z
N TYR A 1 33.52 42.54 55.50
CA TYR A 1 32.43 42.56 56.49
C TYR A 1 31.12 42.60 55.77
N LEU A 2 30.27 41.63 55.72
CA LEU A 2 29.54 40.80 56.62
C LEU A 2 29.06 39.53 55.88
N LYS A 3 29.51 38.36 56.41
CA LYS A 3 28.83 37.07 56.14
C LYS A 3 27.55 37.06 56.98
N GLY A 4 26.43 36.78 56.36
CA GLY A 4 25.14 36.52 56.97
C GLY A 4 24.49 35.32 56.33
N GLY A 5 24.93 34.11 56.69
CA GLY A 5 24.29 32.87 56.24
C GLY A 5 22.97 32.70 56.99
N ALA A 6 21.88 32.72 56.32
CA ALA A 6 20.60 32.24 56.81
C ALA A 6 20.63 30.72 56.92
N ARG A 7 21.04 30.22 58.10
CA ARG A 7 20.78 28.80 58.49
C ARG A 7 19.29 28.72 58.83
N LEU A 8 18.51 28.18 57.90
CA LEU A 8 17.18 27.69 58.21
C LEU A 8 17.31 26.58 59.25
N LEU A 9 16.85 26.88 60.46
CA LEU A 9 16.76 25.94 61.57
C LEU A 9 15.67 24.92 61.31
N LEU A 10 16.02 23.87 60.56
CA LEU A 10 15.24 22.64 60.53
C LEU A 10 15.66 21.80 61.75
N GLY A 11 14.81 21.74 62.79
CA GLY A 11 15.03 20.91 63.94
C GLY A 11 15.16 19.42 63.57
N PRO A 12 15.78 18.59 64.44
CA PRO A 12 16.15 17.20 64.10
C PRO A 12 14.98 16.26 63.77
N GLY A 13 13.74 16.69 63.86
CA GLY A 13 12.58 15.87 63.53
C GLY A 13 12.03 16.10 62.08
N TRP A 14 12.33 17.20 61.43
CA TRP A 14 11.75 17.56 60.12
C TRP A 14 12.46 16.90 58.93
N GLY A 15 13.74 16.57 59.08
CA GLY A 15 14.51 15.87 58.04
C GLY A 15 14.01 14.43 57.82
N GLY A 16 13.57 13.76 58.87
CA GLY A 16 12.98 12.43 58.78
C GLY A 16 11.59 12.44 58.11
N LEU A 17 10.78 13.43 58.43
CA LEU A 17 9.43 13.56 57.85
C LEU A 17 9.48 13.90 56.35
N LEU A 18 10.35 14.80 55.93
CA LEU A 18 10.60 15.10 54.50
C LEU A 18 11.10 13.89 53.73
N GLY A 19 12.00 13.06 54.32
CA GLY A 19 12.48 11.84 53.73
C GLY A 19 11.35 10.81 53.48
N VAL A 20 10.47 10.64 54.48
CA VAL A 20 9.32 9.74 54.34
C VAL A 20 8.33 10.22 53.24
N VAL A 21 8.08 11.53 53.17
CA VAL A 21 7.23 12.10 52.12
C VAL A 21 7.85 11.93 50.74
N GLN A 22 9.15 12.12 50.60
CA GLN A 22 9.84 11.89 49.33
C GLN A 22 9.75 10.43 48.86
N ILE A 23 9.96 9.48 49.76
CA ILE A 23 9.85 8.05 49.50
C ILE A 23 8.40 7.71 49.07
N PHE A 24 7.41 8.25 49.77
CA PHE A 24 5.99 8.04 49.42
C PHE A 24 5.68 8.54 48.02
N PHE A 25 6.07 9.75 47.66
CA PHE A 25 5.88 10.28 46.31
C PHE A 25 6.64 9.46 45.27
N ALA A 26 7.86 9.02 45.51
CA ALA A 26 8.62 8.17 44.61
C ALA A 26 7.90 6.83 44.34
N ILE A 27 7.31 6.21 45.36
CA ILE A 27 6.54 4.98 45.24
C ILE A 27 5.27 5.23 44.42
N VAL A 28 4.53 6.30 44.71
CA VAL A 28 3.30 6.64 43.98
C VAL A 28 3.59 6.91 42.50
N ILE A 29 4.62 7.68 42.19
CA ILE A 29 5.06 7.94 40.83
C ILE A 29 5.50 6.64 40.15
N GLY A 30 6.27 5.80 40.84
CA GLY A 30 6.69 4.50 40.31
C GLY A 30 5.52 3.58 39.98
N LEU A 31 4.53 3.48 40.87
CA LEU A 31 3.30 2.71 40.63
C LEU A 31 2.45 3.31 39.47
N TYR A 32 2.37 4.62 39.38
CA TYR A 32 1.68 5.29 38.27
C TYR A 32 2.35 4.96 36.95
N PHE A 33 3.68 5.10 36.85
CA PHE A 33 4.43 4.76 35.64
C PHE A 33 4.34 3.26 35.30
N TRP A 34 4.41 2.39 36.28
CA TRP A 34 4.23 0.95 36.11
C TRP A 34 2.86 0.62 35.56
N ASN A 35 1.80 1.24 36.07
CA ASN A 35 0.44 1.04 35.59
C ASN A 35 0.26 1.60 34.19
N LEU A 36 0.85 2.75 33.86
CA LEU A 36 0.85 3.35 32.54
C LEU A 36 1.53 2.44 31.50
N LEU A 37 2.70 1.90 31.79
CA LEU A 37 3.44 0.98 30.94
C LEU A 37 2.67 -0.34 30.74
N ARG A 38 2.06 -0.86 31.79
CA ARG A 38 1.25 -2.08 31.74
C ARG A 38 0.00 -1.91 30.86
N THR A 39 -0.65 -0.76 30.95
CA THR A 39 -1.83 -0.44 30.13
C THR A 39 -1.45 -0.27 28.65
N GLN A 40 -0.32 0.37 28.37
CA GLN A 40 0.17 0.51 26.99
C GLN A 40 0.56 -0.84 26.35
N GLN A 41 1.18 -1.74 27.11
CA GLN A 41 1.50 -3.09 26.64
C GLN A 41 0.24 -3.94 26.41
N GLY A 42 -0.76 -3.80 27.30
CA GLY A 42 -2.03 -4.52 27.18
C GLY A 42 -2.82 -4.13 25.92
N ASN A 43 -2.86 -2.86 25.58
CA ASN A 43 -3.57 -2.37 24.39
C ASN A 43 -2.88 -2.81 23.08
N LYS A 44 -1.54 -2.78 23.01
CA LYS A 44 -0.79 -3.27 21.83
C LYS A 44 -1.03 -4.77 21.62
N THR A 45 -0.98 -5.57 22.67
CA THR A 45 -1.21 -7.03 22.55
C THR A 45 -2.65 -7.39 22.21
N ALA A 46 -3.64 -6.58 22.61
CA ALA A 46 -5.04 -6.80 22.25
C ALA A 46 -5.29 -6.51 20.76
N VAL A 47 -4.79 -5.37 20.26
CA VAL A 47 -4.89 -4.98 18.84
C VAL A 47 -4.15 -5.99 17.94
N ASP A 48 -2.94 -6.42 18.33
CA ASP A 48 -2.19 -7.42 17.59
C ASP A 48 -2.88 -8.79 17.57
N ARG A 49 -3.54 -9.19 18.65
CA ARG A 49 -4.33 -10.44 18.69
C ARG A 49 -5.55 -10.38 17.79
N GLU A 50 -6.25 -9.26 17.76
CA GLU A 50 -7.43 -9.07 16.95
C GLU A 50 -7.07 -9.05 15.45
N SER A 51 -6.03 -8.30 15.09
CA SER A 51 -5.49 -8.28 13.73
C SER A 51 -4.99 -9.66 13.27
N ARG A 52 -4.33 -10.42 14.13
CA ARG A 52 -3.90 -11.80 13.81
C ARG A 52 -5.09 -12.74 13.60
N LYS A 53 -6.14 -12.63 14.41
CA LYS A 53 -7.38 -13.42 14.23
C LYS A 53 -8.08 -13.08 12.92
N GLU A 54 -8.12 -11.81 12.55
CA GLU A 54 -8.68 -11.38 11.27
C GLU A 54 -7.87 -11.88 10.08
N ILE A 55 -6.55 -11.78 10.15
CA ILE A 55 -5.64 -12.31 9.11
C ILE A 55 -5.78 -13.85 9.00
N GLU A 56 -5.89 -14.55 10.12
CA GLU A 56 -6.12 -16.00 10.15
C GLU A 56 -7.48 -16.38 9.53
N LYS A 57 -8.53 -15.64 9.88
CA LYS A 57 -9.85 -15.79 9.26
C LYS A 57 -9.82 -15.54 7.74
N LEU A 58 -9.12 -14.49 7.30
CA LEU A 58 -8.94 -14.20 5.89
C LEU A 58 -8.12 -15.29 5.17
N ARG A 59 -7.13 -15.89 5.84
CA ARG A 59 -6.39 -17.05 5.31
C ARG A 59 -7.30 -18.26 5.15
N GLN A 60 -8.09 -18.60 6.17
CA GLN A 60 -9.04 -19.71 6.12
C GLN A 60 -10.10 -19.48 5.02
N LEU A 61 -10.60 -18.25 4.85
CA LEU A 61 -11.51 -17.92 3.76
C LEU A 61 -10.86 -18.03 2.37
N ARG A 62 -9.55 -17.78 2.25
CA ARG A 62 -8.79 -18.01 1.00
C ARG A 62 -8.54 -19.49 0.71
N GLU A 63 -8.40 -20.31 1.74
CA GLU A 63 -8.24 -21.75 1.61
C GLU A 63 -9.55 -22.45 1.20
N ILE A 64 -10.71 -21.86 1.50
CA ILE A 64 -11.99 -22.29 0.94
C ILE A 64 -12.03 -21.83 -0.52
N SER A 65 -11.27 -22.47 -1.35
CA SER A 65 -11.33 -22.34 -2.80
C SER A 65 -12.64 -22.94 -3.30
N LEU A 66 -13.70 -22.15 -3.23
CA LEU A 66 -14.89 -22.39 -4.03
C LEU A 66 -14.41 -22.38 -5.48
N THR A 67 -14.76 -23.40 -6.22
CA THR A 67 -14.43 -23.67 -7.62
C THR A 67 -14.03 -22.41 -8.39
N VAL A 68 -12.81 -22.44 -8.99
CA VAL A 68 -12.34 -21.41 -9.92
C VAL A 68 -13.47 -21.02 -10.86
N PRO A 69 -13.82 -19.73 -11.00
CA PRO A 69 -14.91 -19.31 -11.87
C PRO A 69 -14.77 -19.92 -13.26
N LEU A 70 -15.87 -20.30 -13.88
CA LEU A 70 -15.85 -20.93 -15.21
C LEU A 70 -15.13 -20.04 -16.23
N SER A 71 -15.32 -18.73 -16.15
CA SER A 71 -14.63 -17.73 -16.95
C SER A 71 -13.11 -17.80 -16.85
N GLU A 72 -12.58 -18.25 -15.74
CA GLU A 72 -11.14 -18.41 -15.54
C GLU A 72 -10.64 -19.78 -16.02
N LYS A 73 -11.48 -20.81 -15.89
CA LYS A 73 -11.20 -22.16 -16.42
C LYS A 73 -11.23 -22.23 -17.95
N THR A 74 -12.09 -21.43 -18.56
CA THR A 74 -12.26 -21.38 -20.02
C THR A 74 -11.44 -20.27 -20.68
N ARG A 75 -10.58 -19.61 -19.92
CA ARG A 75 -9.71 -18.56 -20.46
C ARG A 75 -8.72 -19.14 -21.45
N PRO A 76 -8.60 -18.59 -22.67
CA PRO A 76 -7.66 -19.06 -23.67
C PRO A 76 -6.25 -19.17 -23.13
N SER A 77 -5.63 -20.31 -23.34
CA SER A 77 -4.24 -20.64 -22.95
C SER A 77 -3.26 -20.54 -24.15
N SER A 78 -3.79 -20.50 -25.36
CA SER A 78 -3.01 -20.32 -26.59
C SER A 78 -3.67 -19.31 -27.52
N PHE A 79 -2.90 -18.78 -28.47
CA PHE A 79 -3.43 -17.86 -29.49
C PHE A 79 -4.44 -18.51 -30.42
N GLU A 80 -4.34 -19.80 -30.63
CA GLU A 80 -5.21 -20.60 -31.52
C GLU A 80 -6.65 -20.68 -30.99
N GLU A 81 -6.79 -20.56 -29.67
CA GLU A 81 -8.10 -20.53 -29.01
C GLU A 81 -8.82 -19.17 -29.15
N ILE A 82 -8.10 -18.12 -29.61
CA ILE A 82 -8.68 -16.79 -29.87
C ILE A 82 -9.07 -16.70 -31.36
N VAL A 83 -10.29 -17.06 -31.64
CA VAL A 83 -10.79 -17.16 -33.05
C VAL A 83 -11.19 -15.81 -33.59
N GLY A 84 -10.80 -15.53 -34.84
CA GLY A 84 -11.29 -14.40 -35.65
C GLY A 84 -10.70 -13.04 -35.29
N GLN A 85 -9.56 -12.99 -34.54
CA GLN A 85 -8.89 -11.74 -34.14
C GLN A 85 -7.44 -11.66 -34.63
N GLU A 86 -7.12 -12.30 -35.75
CA GLU A 86 -5.75 -12.47 -36.27
C GLU A 86 -5.03 -11.15 -36.49
N GLU A 87 -5.70 -10.17 -37.13
CA GLU A 87 -5.12 -8.84 -37.36
C GLU A 87 -4.85 -8.08 -36.06
N GLY A 88 -5.81 -8.14 -35.11
CA GLY A 88 -5.65 -7.52 -33.77
C GLY A 88 -4.51 -8.16 -32.98
N LEU A 89 -4.41 -9.49 -33.00
CA LEU A 89 -3.33 -10.23 -32.36
C LEU A 89 -1.97 -9.90 -32.96
N LYS A 90 -1.88 -9.84 -34.29
CA LYS A 90 -0.67 -9.47 -35.02
C LYS A 90 -0.21 -8.05 -34.65
N ALA A 91 -1.14 -7.10 -34.65
CA ALA A 91 -0.86 -5.73 -34.25
C ALA A 91 -0.39 -5.62 -32.77
N LEU A 92 -1.05 -6.33 -31.85
CA LEU A 92 -0.71 -6.35 -30.43
C LEU A 92 0.67 -6.98 -30.20
N ARG A 93 0.97 -8.08 -30.87
CA ARG A 93 2.30 -8.73 -30.82
C ARG A 93 3.39 -7.79 -31.35
N ALA A 94 3.16 -7.13 -32.48
CA ALA A 94 4.11 -6.18 -33.04
C ALA A 94 4.37 -5.00 -32.09
N ALA A 95 3.35 -4.52 -31.39
CA ALA A 95 3.48 -3.41 -30.45
C ALA A 95 4.21 -3.80 -29.15
N LEU A 96 3.94 -4.98 -28.58
CA LEU A 96 4.45 -5.38 -27.27
C LEU A 96 5.72 -6.22 -27.32
N CYS A 97 5.89 -7.08 -28.35
CA CYS A 97 7.08 -7.93 -28.48
C CYS A 97 8.28 -7.21 -29.12
N SER A 98 8.15 -5.92 -29.40
CA SER A 98 9.24 -5.10 -29.94
C SER A 98 10.30 -4.78 -28.87
N PRO A 99 11.52 -4.41 -29.27
CA PRO A 99 12.55 -3.91 -28.33
C PRO A 99 12.12 -2.65 -27.57
N ASN A 100 11.17 -1.88 -28.13
CA ASN A 100 10.57 -0.70 -27.51
C ASN A 100 9.05 -0.85 -27.46
N PRO A 101 8.51 -1.55 -26.45
CA PRO A 101 7.08 -1.76 -26.32
C PRO A 101 6.31 -0.44 -26.22
N GLN A 102 5.19 -0.38 -26.91
CA GLN A 102 4.32 0.80 -26.95
C GLN A 102 3.10 0.60 -26.05
N HIS A 103 2.57 1.71 -25.54
CA HIS A 103 1.25 1.71 -24.91
C HIS A 103 0.19 1.48 -25.97
N VAL A 104 -0.77 0.59 -25.68
CA VAL A 104 -1.78 0.14 -26.65
C VAL A 104 -3.17 0.33 -26.06
N ILE A 105 -4.09 0.83 -26.87
CA ILE A 105 -5.52 0.84 -26.56
C ILE A 105 -6.18 -0.24 -27.40
N ILE A 106 -6.91 -1.14 -26.77
CA ILE A 106 -7.62 -2.25 -27.42
C ILE A 106 -9.12 -1.96 -27.38
N TYR A 107 -9.71 -1.79 -28.55
CA TYR A 107 -11.15 -1.66 -28.70
C TYR A 107 -11.76 -2.98 -29.17
N GLY A 108 -12.94 -3.29 -28.67
CA GLY A 108 -13.68 -4.47 -29.08
C GLY A 108 -14.81 -4.82 -28.14
N SER A 109 -15.74 -5.63 -28.61
CA SER A 109 -16.88 -6.10 -27.82
C SER A 109 -16.43 -6.88 -26.58
N PRO A 110 -17.25 -6.95 -25.53
CA PRO A 110 -17.01 -7.84 -24.40
C PRO A 110 -16.89 -9.30 -24.85
N GLY A 111 -16.02 -10.08 -24.23
CA GLY A 111 -15.88 -11.51 -24.51
C GLY A 111 -15.04 -11.91 -25.72
N VAL A 112 -14.51 -10.98 -26.51
CA VAL A 112 -13.66 -11.29 -27.69
C VAL A 112 -12.21 -11.70 -27.32
N GLY A 113 -11.86 -11.81 -26.05
CA GLY A 113 -10.54 -12.28 -25.61
C GLY A 113 -9.48 -11.20 -25.43
N LYS A 114 -9.81 -9.91 -25.33
CA LYS A 114 -8.83 -8.81 -25.17
C LYS A 114 -7.82 -9.03 -24.05
N THR A 115 -8.30 -9.38 -22.86
CA THR A 115 -7.44 -9.63 -21.68
C THR A 115 -6.58 -10.88 -21.86
N ALA A 116 -7.16 -11.95 -22.44
CA ALA A 116 -6.42 -13.17 -22.73
C ALA A 116 -5.31 -12.92 -23.76
N ALA A 117 -5.61 -12.19 -24.83
CA ALA A 117 -4.63 -11.80 -25.83
C ALA A 117 -3.46 -11.04 -25.22
N ALA A 118 -3.72 -10.03 -24.37
CA ALA A 118 -2.67 -9.25 -23.72
C ALA A 118 -1.78 -10.10 -22.82
N ARG A 119 -2.35 -11.08 -22.09
CA ARG A 119 -1.57 -12.02 -21.24
C ARG A 119 -0.68 -12.93 -22.09
N LEU A 120 -1.24 -13.54 -23.13
CA LEU A 120 -0.49 -14.43 -24.01
C LEU A 120 0.65 -13.71 -24.73
N VAL A 121 0.42 -12.47 -25.17
CA VAL A 121 1.48 -11.65 -25.79
C VAL A 121 2.58 -11.32 -24.78
N LEU A 122 2.28 -11.08 -23.50
CA LEU A 122 3.33 -10.90 -22.50
C LEU A 122 4.17 -12.18 -22.33
N GLU A 123 3.53 -13.34 -22.26
CA GLU A 123 4.27 -14.61 -22.14
C GLU A 123 5.16 -14.86 -23.37
N GLU A 124 4.69 -14.55 -24.55
CA GLU A 124 5.52 -14.59 -25.76
C GLU A 124 6.66 -13.56 -25.71
N ALA A 125 6.38 -12.35 -25.25
CA ALA A 125 7.38 -11.31 -25.12
C ALA A 125 8.49 -11.66 -24.12
N LYS A 126 8.18 -12.36 -23.03
CA LYS A 126 9.16 -12.88 -22.09
C LYS A 126 10.11 -13.89 -22.70
N ALA A 127 9.60 -14.71 -23.65
CA ALA A 127 10.39 -15.71 -24.36
C ALA A 127 11.28 -15.09 -25.45
N ASN A 128 11.02 -13.83 -25.85
CA ASN A 128 11.78 -13.16 -26.89
C ASN A 128 13.02 -12.45 -26.31
N PRO A 129 14.25 -12.86 -26.70
CA PRO A 129 15.49 -12.27 -26.18
C PRO A 129 15.64 -10.77 -26.51
N ASN A 130 14.99 -10.28 -27.56
CA ASN A 130 15.01 -8.87 -27.97
C ASN A 130 13.99 -8.00 -27.21
N SER A 131 13.13 -8.61 -26.41
CA SER A 131 12.12 -7.91 -25.63
C SER A 131 12.73 -7.41 -24.30
N PRO A 132 12.34 -6.24 -23.81
CA PRO A 132 12.75 -5.73 -22.50
C PRO A 132 12.04 -6.46 -21.33
N PHE A 133 10.98 -7.24 -21.59
CA PHE A 133 10.27 -7.99 -20.58
C PHE A 133 11.10 -9.18 -20.11
N LYS A 134 11.40 -9.22 -18.81
CA LYS A 134 12.10 -10.34 -18.19
C LYS A 134 11.10 -11.45 -17.81
N GLU A 135 11.60 -12.63 -17.48
CA GLU A 135 10.77 -13.73 -16.95
C GLU A 135 9.94 -13.32 -15.71
N THR A 136 10.49 -12.41 -14.91
CA THR A 136 9.82 -11.87 -13.71
C THR A 136 8.75 -10.82 -14.01
N ALA A 137 8.58 -10.41 -15.27
CA ALA A 137 7.59 -9.43 -15.68
C ALA A 137 6.17 -9.86 -15.28
N LYS A 138 5.45 -8.96 -14.62
CA LYS A 138 4.11 -9.23 -14.08
C LYS A 138 3.04 -8.70 -15.02
N PHE A 139 1.94 -9.45 -15.10
CA PHE A 139 0.69 -8.95 -15.65
C PHE A 139 -0.21 -8.49 -14.49
N VAL A 140 -0.46 -7.20 -14.41
CA VAL A 140 -1.33 -6.62 -13.38
C VAL A 140 -2.61 -6.15 -14.06
N GLU A 141 -3.73 -6.71 -13.64
CA GLU A 141 -5.06 -6.40 -14.17
C GLU A 141 -5.81 -5.51 -13.18
N VAL A 142 -6.39 -4.44 -13.67
CA VAL A 142 -7.20 -3.49 -12.91
C VAL A 142 -8.49 -3.25 -13.68
N ASP A 143 -9.60 -3.38 -12.99
CA ASP A 143 -10.90 -2.99 -13.49
C ASP A 143 -11.17 -1.54 -13.04
N ALA A 144 -11.29 -0.63 -14.00
CA ALA A 144 -11.49 0.78 -13.73
C ALA A 144 -12.82 1.07 -13.02
N THR A 145 -13.83 0.23 -13.24
CA THR A 145 -15.13 0.37 -12.55
C THR A 145 -15.05 0.20 -11.04
N THR A 146 -14.06 -0.59 -10.59
CA THR A 146 -13.80 -0.85 -9.17
C THR A 146 -12.70 0.02 -8.58
N ALA A 147 -11.93 0.69 -9.42
CA ALA A 147 -10.84 1.57 -9.01
C ALA A 147 -11.37 2.91 -8.48
N ARG A 148 -11.94 2.88 -7.28
CA ARG A 148 -12.53 4.07 -6.66
C ARG A 148 -11.48 5.17 -6.48
N PHE A 149 -11.83 6.36 -6.95
CA PHE A 149 -11.09 7.57 -6.69
C PHE A 149 -11.46 8.11 -5.29
N ASP A 150 -10.44 8.36 -4.47
CA ASP A 150 -10.59 9.05 -3.20
C ASP A 150 -10.06 10.48 -3.34
N GLU A 151 -10.95 11.48 -3.25
CA GLU A 151 -10.59 12.90 -3.34
C GLU A 151 -9.58 13.33 -2.28
N ARG A 152 -9.53 12.61 -1.16
CA ARG A 152 -8.59 12.89 -0.07
C ARG A 152 -7.18 12.34 -0.33
N GLY A 153 -6.99 11.59 -1.41
CA GLY A 153 -5.70 10.99 -1.75
C GLY A 153 -5.20 9.91 -0.78
N ILE A 154 -6.07 9.48 0.16
CA ILE A 154 -5.68 8.53 1.22
C ILE A 154 -5.46 7.12 0.65
N ALA A 155 -6.20 6.76 -0.40
CA ALA A 155 -6.09 5.46 -1.03
C ALA A 155 -6.31 5.56 -2.54
N ASP A 156 -5.24 5.60 -3.32
CA ASP A 156 -5.31 5.44 -4.78
C ASP A 156 -4.85 4.03 -5.15
N PRO A 157 -5.77 3.13 -5.55
CA PRO A 157 -5.41 1.77 -5.91
C PRO A 157 -4.59 1.70 -7.21
N LEU A 158 -4.69 2.71 -8.08
CA LEU A 158 -3.99 2.74 -9.35
C LEU A 158 -2.54 3.20 -9.19
N LEU A 159 -2.33 4.37 -8.60
CA LEU A 159 -1.00 4.96 -8.45
C LEU A 159 -0.32 4.59 -7.14
N GLY A 160 -1.10 4.39 -6.10
CA GLY A 160 -0.64 4.19 -4.74
C GLY A 160 -0.83 5.44 -3.88
N SER A 161 -0.54 5.29 -2.60
CA SER A 161 -0.70 6.35 -1.61
C SER A 161 0.39 6.28 -0.56
N VAL A 162 0.64 7.38 0.13
CA VAL A 162 1.46 7.38 1.35
C VAL A 162 0.52 7.29 2.55
N HIS A 163 0.71 6.25 3.35
CA HIS A 163 -0.06 6.08 4.59
C HIS A 163 0.62 6.85 5.70
N ASP A 164 -0.08 7.83 6.24
CA ASP A 164 0.37 8.55 7.43
C ASP A 164 -0.18 7.85 8.68
N PRO A 165 0.67 7.30 9.55
CA PRO A 165 0.25 6.58 10.75
C PRO A 165 -0.42 7.46 11.81
N ILE A 166 -0.34 8.79 11.71
CA ILE A 166 -0.99 9.73 12.65
C ILE A 166 -2.52 9.54 12.64
N TYR A 167 -3.11 9.16 11.50
CA TYR A 167 -4.55 8.95 11.38
C TYR A 167 -5.06 7.61 11.91
N GLN A 168 -4.20 6.68 12.26
CA GLN A 168 -4.61 5.38 12.81
C GLN A 168 -4.72 5.36 14.34
N GLY A 169 -4.88 6.51 14.99
CA GLY A 169 -5.11 6.56 16.43
C GLY A 169 -3.85 6.29 17.28
N ALA A 170 -2.66 6.37 16.69
CA ALA A 170 -1.43 6.50 17.47
C ALA A 170 -1.47 7.87 18.14
N GLY A 171 -1.95 7.91 19.39
CA GLY A 171 -2.02 9.12 20.18
C GLY A 171 -0.65 9.80 20.32
N PRO A 172 -0.59 11.00 20.96
CA PRO A 172 0.58 11.89 20.98
C PRO A 172 1.88 11.31 21.55
N LEU A 173 1.88 10.04 21.99
CA LEU A 173 3.03 9.26 22.44
C LEU A 173 3.39 8.09 21.51
N GLY A 174 2.67 7.91 20.36
CA GLY A 174 3.12 7.01 19.31
C GLY A 174 4.35 7.61 18.64
N MET A 175 5.41 6.83 18.49
CA MET A 175 6.57 7.22 17.68
C MET A 175 6.01 7.81 16.39
N ALA A 176 6.42 9.03 16.02
CA ALA A 176 6.07 9.66 14.77
C ALA A 176 6.32 8.63 13.66
N GLY A 177 5.25 8.00 13.19
CA GLY A 177 5.40 6.87 12.29
C GLY A 177 5.95 7.39 10.99
N ILE A 178 7.00 6.77 10.51
CA ILE A 178 7.55 7.05 9.19
C ILE A 178 6.44 6.78 8.18
N PRO A 179 6.09 7.76 7.30
CA PRO A 179 5.09 7.56 6.26
C PRO A 179 5.42 6.32 5.44
N GLN A 180 4.49 5.37 5.36
CA GLN A 180 4.72 4.13 4.61
C GLN A 180 4.06 4.23 3.23
N PRO A 181 4.84 4.19 2.14
CA PRO A 181 4.29 4.17 0.80
C PRO A 181 3.59 2.84 0.53
N LYS A 182 2.33 2.89 0.10
CA LYS A 182 1.58 1.74 -0.42
C LYS A 182 1.64 1.76 -1.95
N PRO A 183 2.32 0.81 -2.57
CA PRO A 183 2.43 0.76 -4.03
C PRO A 183 1.07 0.46 -4.66
N GLY A 184 0.69 1.27 -5.65
CA GLY A 184 -0.47 1.05 -6.50
C GLY A 184 -0.24 0.02 -7.60
N ALA A 185 -1.23 -0.15 -8.46
CA ALA A 185 -1.16 -1.10 -9.58
C ALA A 185 -0.04 -0.77 -10.57
N VAL A 186 0.18 0.52 -10.86
CA VAL A 186 1.25 1.00 -11.74
C VAL A 186 2.62 0.55 -11.22
N THR A 187 2.89 0.77 -9.95
CA THR A 187 4.17 0.36 -9.32
C THR A 187 4.31 -1.17 -9.29
N LYS A 188 3.22 -1.90 -9.06
CA LYS A 188 3.22 -3.38 -9.07
C LYS A 188 3.49 -3.96 -10.45
N ALA A 189 3.08 -3.24 -11.51
CA ALA A 189 3.30 -3.62 -12.90
C ALA A 189 4.68 -3.21 -13.44
N HIS A 190 5.53 -2.61 -12.61
CA HIS A 190 6.85 -2.15 -13.05
C HIS A 190 7.66 -3.29 -13.70
N GLY A 191 8.16 -3.02 -14.91
CA GLY A 191 8.86 -4.02 -15.72
C GLY A 191 7.95 -5.07 -16.38
N GLY A 192 6.63 -4.90 -16.29
CA GLY A 192 5.62 -5.78 -16.88
C GLY A 192 4.53 -5.01 -17.62
N ILE A 193 3.31 -5.55 -17.60
CA ILE A 193 2.14 -4.95 -18.22
C ILE A 193 1.10 -4.61 -17.16
N LEU A 194 0.62 -3.37 -17.18
CA LEU A 194 -0.60 -2.96 -16.52
C LEU A 194 -1.74 -2.99 -17.56
N PHE A 195 -2.69 -3.89 -17.34
CA PHE A 195 -3.91 -3.97 -18.13
C PHE A 195 -5.05 -3.29 -17.36
N ILE A 196 -5.63 -2.28 -17.96
CA ILE A 196 -6.76 -1.54 -17.37
C ILE A 196 -7.99 -1.87 -18.22
N ASP A 197 -8.92 -2.60 -17.62
CA ASP A 197 -10.21 -2.87 -18.24
C ASP A 197 -11.16 -1.70 -17.99
N GLU A 198 -12.06 -1.45 -18.96
CA GLU A 198 -13.04 -0.34 -18.90
C GLU A 198 -12.40 1.02 -18.58
N ILE A 199 -11.29 1.34 -19.22
CA ILE A 199 -10.48 2.56 -18.97
C ILE A 199 -11.31 3.86 -19.02
N GLY A 200 -12.42 3.86 -19.77
CA GLY A 200 -13.35 4.99 -19.84
C GLY A 200 -14.06 5.31 -18.52
N GLU A 201 -14.09 4.37 -17.59
CA GLU A 201 -14.72 4.54 -16.25
C GLU A 201 -13.76 5.15 -15.21
N LEU A 202 -12.49 5.38 -15.58
CA LEU A 202 -11.55 6.06 -14.68
C LEU A 202 -11.99 7.50 -14.44
N HIS A 203 -11.88 7.91 -13.18
CA HIS A 203 -12.12 9.31 -12.85
C HIS A 203 -11.13 10.23 -13.61
N PRO A 204 -11.56 11.41 -14.10
CA PRO A 204 -10.70 12.31 -14.89
C PRO A 204 -9.37 12.65 -14.24
N ILE A 205 -9.35 12.80 -12.91
CA ILE A 205 -8.11 13.07 -12.15
C ILE A 205 -7.16 11.86 -12.21
N GLN A 206 -7.66 10.64 -12.07
CA GLN A 206 -6.85 9.42 -12.20
C GLN A 206 -6.31 9.27 -13.63
N MET A 207 -7.15 9.58 -14.63
CA MET A 207 -6.74 9.56 -16.03
C MET A 207 -5.58 10.54 -16.30
N ASN A 208 -5.69 11.79 -15.81
CA ASN A 208 -4.64 12.79 -15.98
C ASN A 208 -3.34 12.39 -15.25
N LYS A 209 -3.44 11.84 -14.04
CA LYS A 209 -2.29 11.32 -13.32
C LYS A 209 -1.64 10.14 -14.06
N LEU A 210 -2.47 9.25 -14.62
CA LEU A 210 -1.97 8.12 -15.42
C LEU A 210 -1.24 8.60 -16.67
N LEU A 211 -1.82 9.56 -17.42
CA LEU A 211 -1.17 10.14 -18.60
C LEU A 211 0.20 10.74 -18.25
N LYS A 212 0.29 11.45 -17.13
CA LYS A 212 1.57 12.00 -16.68
C LYS A 212 2.59 10.90 -16.34
N VAL A 213 2.15 9.82 -15.71
CA VAL A 213 3.02 8.65 -15.45
C VAL A 213 3.52 8.00 -16.74
N LEU A 214 2.67 7.91 -17.76
CA LEU A 214 3.05 7.35 -19.07
C LEU A 214 4.08 8.25 -19.78
N GLU A 215 3.97 9.56 -19.63
CA GLU A 215 4.91 10.54 -20.18
C GLU A 215 6.25 10.54 -19.43
N ASP A 216 6.21 10.72 -18.12
CA ASP A 216 7.40 10.88 -17.28
C ASP A 216 8.08 9.55 -16.92
N ARG A 217 7.36 8.42 -17.06
CA ARG A 217 7.75 7.07 -16.60
C ARG A 217 8.11 7.02 -15.11
N LYS A 218 7.49 7.87 -14.32
CA LYS A 218 7.68 8.01 -12.88
C LYS A 218 6.34 8.13 -12.18
N VAL A 219 6.24 7.54 -11.01
CA VAL A 219 5.08 7.67 -10.11
C VAL A 219 5.50 8.53 -8.94
N PHE A 220 4.81 9.64 -8.74
CA PHE A 220 4.93 10.44 -7.53
C PHE A 220 3.82 10.01 -6.56
N LEU A 221 4.23 9.56 -5.39
CA LEU A 221 3.28 9.24 -4.32
C LEU A 221 3.03 10.52 -3.53
N GLU A 222 1.84 11.08 -3.69
CA GLU A 222 1.43 12.27 -2.93
C GLU A 222 1.03 11.85 -1.51
N SER A 223 1.58 12.54 -0.52
CA SER A 223 1.09 12.50 0.85
C SER A 223 0.17 13.69 1.05
N ALA A 224 -0.99 13.48 1.67
CA ALA A 224 -1.92 14.57 1.99
C ALA A 224 -1.31 15.62 2.96
N TYR A 225 -0.14 15.34 3.55
CA TYR A 225 0.47 16.12 4.63
C TYR A 225 1.94 16.46 4.43
N TYR A 226 2.56 16.03 3.33
CA TYR A 226 3.96 16.35 3.03
C TYR A 226 4.00 17.39 1.91
N ASN A 227 4.28 18.63 2.27
CA ASN A 227 4.74 19.61 1.30
C ASN A 227 6.24 19.41 1.10
N SER A 228 6.67 19.37 -0.15
CA SER A 228 8.07 19.20 -0.56
C SER A 228 8.98 20.40 -0.25
N GLU A 229 8.58 21.26 0.65
CA GLU A 229 9.33 22.48 1.05
C GLU A 229 9.89 22.40 2.48
N ASP A 230 9.77 21.25 3.16
CA ASP A 230 10.38 21.02 4.47
C ASP A 230 11.56 20.04 4.38
#